data_a9c3c2b548f854a8ef432e50717ea321
#
_entry.id   a9c3c2b548f854a8ef432e50717ea321
#
_cell.length_a   1.000
_cell.length_b   1.000
_cell.length_c   1.000
_cell.angle_alpha   90.00
_cell.angle_beta   90.00
_cell.angle_gamma   90.00
#
_symmetry.space_group_name_H-M   'P 1'
#
loop_
_entity.id
_entity.type
_entity.pdbx_description
1 polymer ?
#
loop_
_entity_poly.entity_id
_entity_poly.type
_entity_poly.pdbx_seq_one_letter_code
_entity_poly.pdbx_strand_id
1 'polypeptide(L)'
;QAEDGIRDCLLSRGLGDVYKRQIKNSAIKLFKAIDDKKNINFDRFIYSLGIRHLGSSMASLLASHFIAFNNMVSVFKLHKLDEIDEVRSLDGIGDKVVNALIDFFQNRETLNLVNNLIEMGVTIQDYEKIETDSILSGKRIVITGTLESMSRAEAKVRIESLGGKVVSSISKNTNYLITGEKPTNSKIDKANSLEVKIINEKEMFKMLQ
;
A
#
# COMPACT_ATOMS: atom_id res chain seq x y z
N GLN A 1 -49.95 -26.23 30.18
CA GLN A 1 -49.70 -25.46 28.91
C GLN A 1 -49.29 -23.99 29.16
N ALA A 2 -49.66 -23.34 30.28
CA ALA A 2 -49.28 -21.96 30.59
C ALA A 2 -47.83 -21.82 31.12
N GLU A 3 -47.33 -22.84 31.84
CA GLU A 3 -45.95 -22.80 32.42
C GLU A 3 -44.86 -22.99 31.35
N ASP A 4 -45.07 -23.78 30.32
CA ASP A 4 -44.12 -23.95 29.23
C ASP A 4 -43.96 -22.68 28.36
N GLY A 5 -45.06 -21.98 28.13
CA GLY A 5 -45.01 -20.70 27.40
C GLY A 5 -44.26 -19.58 28.16
N ILE A 6 -44.31 -19.63 29.53
CA ILE A 6 -43.57 -18.64 30.35
C ILE A 6 -42.07 -18.97 30.37
N ARG A 7 -41.67 -20.25 30.40
CA ARG A 7 -40.27 -20.65 30.30
C ARG A 7 -39.65 -20.29 28.96
N ASP A 8 -40.34 -20.55 27.86
CA ASP A 8 -39.87 -20.15 26.53
C ASP A 8 -39.72 -18.64 26.39
N CYS A 9 -40.61 -17.85 26.96
CA CYS A 9 -40.53 -16.40 26.98
C CYS A 9 -39.33 -15.89 27.81
N LEU A 10 -39.02 -16.54 28.95
CA LEU A 10 -37.85 -16.19 29.77
C LEU A 10 -36.52 -16.56 29.13
N LEU A 11 -36.47 -17.72 28.47
CA LEU A 11 -35.30 -18.15 27.68
C LEU A 11 -35.07 -17.25 26.47
N SER A 12 -36.12 -16.84 25.77
CA SER A 12 -36.05 -15.91 24.64
C SER A 12 -35.57 -14.50 25.06
N ARG A 13 -35.98 -14.04 26.26
CA ARG A 13 -35.47 -12.78 26.83
C ARG A 13 -33.97 -12.82 27.15
N GLY A 14 -33.48 -13.93 27.73
CA GLY A 14 -32.05 -14.11 27.99
C GLY A 14 -31.21 -14.15 26.71
N LEU A 15 -31.67 -14.86 25.68
CA LEU A 15 -31.02 -14.90 24.35
C LEU A 15 -31.08 -13.54 23.68
N GLY A 16 -32.18 -12.82 23.77
CA GLY A 16 -32.32 -11.46 23.25
C GLY A 16 -31.34 -10.45 23.88
N ASP A 17 -31.10 -10.56 25.18
CA ASP A 17 -30.15 -9.70 25.89
C ASP A 17 -28.70 -10.02 25.54
N VAL A 18 -28.35 -11.31 25.39
CA VAL A 18 -27.02 -11.73 24.89
C VAL A 18 -26.80 -11.23 23.47
N TYR A 19 -27.78 -11.35 22.61
CA TYR A 19 -27.72 -10.88 21.22
C TYR A 19 -27.58 -9.36 21.14
N LYS A 20 -28.36 -8.62 21.93
CA LYS A 20 -28.26 -7.16 22.03
C LYS A 20 -26.88 -6.71 22.52
N ARG A 21 -26.31 -7.40 23.53
CA ARG A 21 -24.94 -7.09 24.01
C ARG A 21 -23.87 -7.38 22.95
N GLN A 22 -24.00 -8.47 22.20
CA GLN A 22 -23.05 -8.79 21.12
C GLN A 22 -23.11 -7.76 20.01
N ILE A 23 -24.31 -7.35 19.57
CA ILE A 23 -24.49 -6.30 18.56
C ILE A 23 -23.89 -4.97 19.06
N LYS A 24 -24.17 -4.57 20.31
CA LYS A 24 -23.63 -3.36 20.89
C LYS A 24 -22.10 -3.37 20.92
N ASN A 25 -21.50 -4.48 21.36
CA ASN A 25 -20.04 -4.61 21.41
C ASN A 25 -19.42 -4.60 19.99
N SER A 26 -20.08 -5.23 19.02
CA SER A 26 -19.64 -5.20 17.62
C SER A 26 -19.72 -3.79 17.02
N ALA A 27 -20.81 -3.06 17.31
CA ALA A 27 -20.97 -1.69 16.88
C ALA A 27 -19.88 -0.76 17.51
N ILE A 28 -19.63 -0.88 18.82
CA ILE A 28 -18.58 -0.12 19.48
C ILE A 28 -17.20 -0.39 18.87
N LYS A 29 -16.88 -1.67 18.62
CA LYS A 29 -15.62 -2.05 17.96
C LYS A 29 -15.53 -1.47 16.54
N LEU A 30 -16.62 -1.48 15.79
CA LEU A 30 -16.67 -0.90 14.45
C LEU A 30 -16.43 0.61 14.49
N PHE A 31 -17.14 1.35 15.36
CA PHE A 31 -16.94 2.79 15.50
C PHE A 31 -15.50 3.12 15.90
N LYS A 32 -14.93 2.38 16.86
CA LYS A 32 -13.53 2.56 17.23
C LYS A 32 -12.59 2.28 16.07
N ALA A 33 -12.80 1.21 15.32
CA ALA A 33 -11.99 0.88 14.16
C ALA A 33 -12.08 1.95 13.05
N ILE A 34 -13.24 2.59 12.88
CA ILE A 34 -13.42 3.73 11.97
C ILE A 34 -12.65 4.94 12.47
N ASP A 35 -12.78 5.28 13.76
CA ASP A 35 -12.07 6.43 14.35
C ASP A 35 -10.56 6.25 14.28
N ASP A 36 -10.05 5.06 14.58
CA ASP A 36 -8.62 4.73 14.50
C ASP A 36 -8.07 4.86 13.06
N LYS A 37 -8.94 4.81 12.04
CA LYS A 37 -8.59 4.92 10.61
C LYS A 37 -8.86 6.28 10.00
N LYS A 38 -9.32 7.25 10.77
CA LYS A 38 -9.50 8.62 10.27
C LYS A 38 -8.19 9.28 9.88
N ASN A 39 -7.08 8.93 10.56
CA ASN A 39 -5.74 9.31 10.11
C ASN A 39 -5.24 8.28 9.09
N ILE A 40 -5.08 8.70 7.84
CA ILE A 40 -4.70 7.84 6.74
C ILE A 40 -3.57 8.46 5.92
N ASN A 41 -2.58 7.67 5.55
CA ASN A 41 -1.51 8.11 4.66
C ASN A 41 -2.05 8.38 3.25
N PHE A 42 -1.50 9.34 2.56
CA PHE A 42 -1.92 9.79 1.25
C PHE A 42 -1.99 8.66 0.21
N ASP A 43 -1.00 7.80 0.13
CA ASP A 43 -0.97 6.65 -0.79
C ASP A 43 -2.13 5.68 -0.55
N ARG A 44 -2.42 5.37 0.72
CA ARG A 44 -3.52 4.51 1.12
C ARG A 44 -4.88 5.17 0.88
N PHE A 45 -4.97 6.47 1.10
CA PHE A 45 -6.19 7.22 0.83
C PHE A 45 -6.55 7.17 -0.65
N ILE A 46 -5.61 7.48 -1.56
CA ILE A 46 -5.87 7.41 -3.01
C ILE A 46 -6.29 6.00 -3.43
N TYR A 47 -5.58 4.99 -2.93
CA TYR A 47 -5.92 3.60 -3.23
C TYR A 47 -7.34 3.25 -2.77
N SER A 48 -7.77 3.74 -1.59
CA SER A 48 -9.09 3.47 -1.01
C SER A 48 -10.24 4.13 -1.78
N LEU A 49 -9.98 5.18 -2.57
CA LEU A 49 -10.97 5.84 -3.42
C LEU A 49 -11.45 4.95 -4.58
N GLY A 50 -10.78 3.84 -4.86
CA GLY A 50 -11.19 2.88 -5.88
C GLY A 50 -11.14 3.42 -7.31
N ILE A 51 -10.23 4.36 -7.58
CA ILE A 51 -10.04 4.93 -8.93
C ILE A 51 -9.65 3.82 -9.90
N ARG A 52 -10.36 3.75 -11.04
CA ARG A 52 -10.14 2.69 -12.02
C ARG A 52 -8.69 2.64 -12.49
N HIS A 53 -8.15 1.44 -12.63
CA HIS A 53 -6.76 1.16 -13.03
C HIS A 53 -5.68 1.62 -12.04
N LEU A 54 -6.03 2.19 -10.90
CA LEU A 54 -5.09 2.65 -9.89
C LEU A 54 -4.85 1.57 -8.84
N GLY A 55 -3.74 0.84 -8.96
CA GLY A 55 -3.28 -0.14 -7.96
C GLY A 55 -2.48 0.50 -6.83
N SER A 56 -2.20 -0.26 -5.77
CA SER A 56 -1.45 0.22 -4.60
C SER A 56 -0.05 0.78 -4.95
N SER A 57 0.66 0.13 -5.88
CA SER A 57 1.99 0.60 -6.32
C SER A 57 1.93 1.94 -7.05
N MET A 58 0.89 2.16 -7.87
CA MET A 58 0.69 3.43 -8.57
C MET A 58 0.24 4.52 -7.61
N ALA A 59 -0.60 4.17 -6.61
CA ALA A 59 -1.00 5.10 -5.56
C ALA A 59 0.21 5.60 -4.76
N SER A 60 1.13 4.72 -4.38
CA SER A 60 2.38 5.11 -3.71
C SER A 60 3.29 5.95 -4.61
N LEU A 61 3.36 5.63 -5.92
CA LEU A 61 4.12 6.43 -6.88
C LEU A 61 3.55 7.85 -7.02
N LEU A 62 2.23 8.00 -7.14
CA LEU A 62 1.57 9.30 -7.18
C LEU A 62 1.77 10.07 -5.87
N ALA A 63 1.64 9.40 -4.72
CA ALA A 63 1.85 10.01 -3.43
C ALA A 63 3.29 10.53 -3.27
N SER A 64 4.29 9.77 -3.73
CA SER A 64 5.70 10.20 -3.72
C SER A 64 5.99 11.37 -4.68
N HIS A 65 5.23 11.50 -5.77
CA HIS A 65 5.37 12.59 -6.74
C HIS A 65 4.76 13.89 -6.22
N PHE A 66 3.52 13.82 -5.73
CA PHE A 66 2.75 15.00 -5.30
C PHE A 66 3.01 15.42 -3.85
N ILE A 67 3.52 14.52 -3.00
CA ILE A 67 3.77 14.68 -1.56
C ILE A 67 2.47 14.92 -0.77
N ALA A 68 1.66 15.91 -1.14
CA ALA A 68 0.40 16.27 -0.49
C ALA A 68 -0.80 15.97 -1.40
N PHE A 69 -1.89 15.46 -0.79
CA PHE A 69 -3.13 15.17 -1.52
C PHE A 69 -3.71 16.40 -2.24
N ASN A 70 -3.65 17.57 -1.60
CA ASN A 70 -4.16 18.81 -2.18
C ASN A 70 -3.42 19.24 -3.45
N ASN A 71 -2.11 18.95 -3.55
CA ASN A 71 -1.33 19.22 -4.76
C ASN A 71 -1.88 18.40 -5.93
N MET A 72 -2.09 17.09 -5.71
CA MET A 72 -2.66 16.19 -6.72
C MET A 72 -4.07 16.65 -7.14
N VAL A 73 -4.94 16.99 -6.18
CA VAL A 73 -6.30 17.48 -6.49
C VAL A 73 -6.23 18.73 -7.33
N SER A 74 -5.35 19.68 -7.04
CA SER A 74 -5.20 20.92 -7.80
C SER A 74 -4.84 20.69 -9.26
N VAL A 75 -3.94 19.74 -9.52
CA VAL A 75 -3.49 19.40 -10.88
C VAL A 75 -4.61 18.82 -11.72
N PHE A 76 -5.31 17.81 -11.22
CA PHE A 76 -6.37 17.13 -11.99
C PHE A 76 -7.67 17.93 -12.06
N LYS A 77 -8.06 18.63 -10.98
CA LYS A 77 -9.25 19.48 -10.94
C LYS A 77 -9.14 20.69 -11.86
N LEU A 78 -7.98 21.35 -11.88
CA LEU A 78 -7.70 22.53 -12.72
C LEU A 78 -7.20 22.16 -14.12
N HIS A 79 -7.07 20.86 -14.42
CA HIS A 79 -6.61 20.34 -15.71
C HIS A 79 -5.28 20.96 -16.17
N LYS A 80 -4.30 21.01 -15.28
CA LYS A 80 -2.96 21.57 -15.58
C LYS A 80 -2.18 20.62 -16.47
N LEU A 81 -2.16 20.90 -17.76
CA LEU A 81 -1.64 20.00 -18.80
C LEU A 81 -0.17 19.63 -18.59
N ASP A 82 0.68 20.62 -18.29
CA ASP A 82 2.13 20.37 -18.11
C ASP A 82 2.41 19.41 -16.95
N GLU A 83 1.75 19.62 -15.79
CA GLU A 83 1.88 18.76 -14.63
C GLU A 83 1.25 17.37 -14.88
N ILE A 84 0.18 17.28 -15.67
CA ILE A 84 -0.44 16.00 -16.08
C ILE A 84 0.51 15.22 -17.00
N ASP A 85 1.21 15.88 -17.90
CA ASP A 85 2.19 15.24 -18.80
C ASP A 85 3.42 14.75 -18.01
N GLU A 86 3.85 15.45 -16.97
CA GLU A 86 4.85 14.94 -16.04
C GLU A 86 4.40 13.64 -15.37
N VAL A 87 3.16 13.59 -14.87
CA VAL A 87 2.59 12.36 -14.28
C VAL A 87 2.55 11.22 -15.30
N ARG A 88 2.19 11.53 -16.55
CA ARG A 88 2.16 10.56 -17.65
C ARG A 88 3.54 9.97 -17.97
N SER A 89 4.60 10.74 -17.73
CA SER A 89 5.99 10.30 -17.93
C SER A 89 6.52 9.36 -16.85
N LEU A 90 5.80 9.22 -15.71
CA LEU A 90 6.21 8.34 -14.61
C LEU A 90 6.16 6.87 -15.03
N ASP A 91 7.24 6.13 -14.76
CA ASP A 91 7.32 4.69 -15.08
C ASP A 91 6.21 3.89 -14.38
N GLY A 92 5.33 3.30 -15.15
CA GLY A 92 4.16 2.53 -14.67
C GLY A 92 2.85 3.30 -14.65
N ILE A 93 2.81 4.59 -14.97
CA ILE A 93 1.58 5.37 -15.14
C ILE A 93 1.34 5.61 -16.62
N GLY A 94 0.31 4.96 -17.16
CA GLY A 94 -0.10 5.14 -18.56
C GLY A 94 -1.35 6.02 -18.69
N ASP A 95 -1.72 6.35 -19.95
CA ASP A 95 -2.88 7.17 -20.29
C ASP A 95 -4.18 6.72 -19.61
N LYS A 96 -4.39 5.41 -19.45
CA LYS A 96 -5.61 4.88 -18.80
C LYS A 96 -5.75 5.33 -17.35
N VAL A 97 -4.63 5.40 -16.61
CA VAL A 97 -4.61 5.84 -15.21
C VAL A 97 -4.81 7.35 -15.14
N VAL A 98 -4.09 8.10 -15.99
CA VAL A 98 -4.20 9.56 -16.06
C VAL A 98 -5.62 9.99 -16.38
N ASN A 99 -6.25 9.38 -17.42
CA ASN A 99 -7.62 9.68 -17.78
C ASN A 99 -8.61 9.33 -16.66
N ALA A 100 -8.41 8.20 -15.96
CA ALA A 100 -9.26 7.85 -14.83
C ALA A 100 -9.11 8.82 -13.64
N LEU A 101 -7.92 9.39 -13.42
CA LEU A 101 -7.69 10.44 -12.43
C LEU A 101 -8.39 11.74 -12.83
N ILE A 102 -8.28 12.15 -14.09
CA ILE A 102 -8.98 13.34 -14.63
C ILE A 102 -10.49 13.16 -14.46
N ASP A 103 -11.06 12.04 -14.91
CA ASP A 103 -12.49 11.75 -14.80
C ASP A 103 -12.95 11.79 -13.33
N PHE A 104 -12.16 11.22 -12.42
CA PHE A 104 -12.47 11.18 -11.00
C PHE A 104 -12.49 12.57 -10.37
N PHE A 105 -11.47 13.39 -10.61
CA PHE A 105 -11.32 14.71 -9.97
C PHE A 105 -12.08 15.82 -10.69
N GLN A 106 -12.58 15.59 -11.90
CA GLN A 106 -13.50 16.52 -12.58
C GLN A 106 -14.97 16.20 -12.28
N ASN A 107 -15.29 14.99 -11.84
CA ASN A 107 -16.65 14.62 -11.48
C ASN A 107 -17.04 15.25 -10.14
N ARG A 108 -18.14 16.01 -10.16
CA ARG A 108 -18.66 16.72 -8.99
C ARG A 108 -19.08 15.78 -7.85
N GLU A 109 -19.63 14.61 -8.18
CA GLU A 109 -20.09 13.65 -7.17
C GLU A 109 -18.93 13.03 -6.40
N THR A 110 -17.86 12.65 -7.10
CA THR A 110 -16.66 12.09 -6.47
C THR A 110 -15.90 13.11 -5.64
N LEU A 111 -15.82 14.36 -6.11
CA LEU A 111 -15.26 15.47 -5.31
C LEU A 111 -16.06 15.73 -4.04
N ASN A 112 -17.41 15.73 -4.13
CA ASN A 112 -18.26 15.89 -2.95
C ASN A 112 -18.07 14.75 -1.96
N LEU A 113 -17.91 13.51 -2.44
CA LEU A 113 -17.59 12.36 -1.58
C LEU A 113 -16.28 12.57 -0.83
N VAL A 114 -15.22 13.00 -1.51
CA VAL A 114 -13.93 13.29 -0.89
C VAL A 114 -14.04 14.40 0.15
N ASN A 115 -14.73 15.51 -0.18
CA ASN A 115 -14.94 16.61 0.73
C ASN A 115 -15.73 16.17 1.98
N ASN A 116 -16.80 15.38 1.81
CA ASN A 116 -17.58 14.84 2.92
C ASN A 116 -16.71 13.96 3.86
N LEU A 117 -15.80 13.14 3.31
CA LEU A 117 -14.89 12.34 4.13
C LEU A 117 -13.99 13.23 4.99
N ILE A 118 -13.45 14.31 4.42
CA ILE A 118 -12.62 15.28 5.13
C ILE A 118 -13.43 16.01 6.21
N GLU A 119 -14.66 16.45 5.89
CA GLU A 119 -15.57 17.08 6.85
C GLU A 119 -15.97 16.14 8.00
N MET A 120 -16.08 14.84 7.75
CA MET A 120 -16.29 13.81 8.79
C MET A 120 -15.06 13.53 9.64
N GLY A 121 -13.96 14.25 9.44
CA GLY A 121 -12.75 14.21 10.24
C GLY A 121 -11.67 13.23 9.72
N VAL A 122 -11.74 12.82 8.46
CA VAL A 122 -10.63 12.10 7.83
C VAL A 122 -9.48 13.07 7.60
N THR A 123 -8.32 12.77 8.18
CA THR A 123 -7.09 13.54 8.02
C THR A 123 -6.13 12.76 7.12
N ILE A 124 -5.81 13.33 5.98
CA ILE A 124 -4.88 12.74 5.01
C ILE A 124 -3.49 13.26 5.37
N GLN A 125 -2.60 12.34 5.75
CA GLN A 125 -1.22 12.66 6.05
C GLN A 125 -0.42 12.74 4.77
N ASP A 126 0.40 13.78 4.65
CA ASP A 126 1.31 13.95 3.53
C ASP A 126 2.24 12.73 3.40
N TYR A 127 2.65 12.44 2.17
CA TYR A 127 3.56 11.35 1.91
C TYR A 127 4.94 11.73 2.43
N GLU A 128 5.31 11.14 3.56
CA GLU A 128 6.69 11.21 4.02
C GLU A 128 7.53 10.35 3.07
N LYS A 129 8.22 11.01 2.13
CA LYS A 129 9.32 10.38 1.43
C LYS A 129 10.33 10.04 2.51
N ILE A 130 10.35 8.79 2.94
CA ILE A 130 11.45 8.30 3.76
C ILE A 130 12.68 8.42 2.85
N GLU A 131 13.34 9.56 2.91
CA GLU A 131 14.71 9.68 2.44
C GLU A 131 15.54 8.85 3.42
N THR A 132 15.41 7.55 3.28
CA THR A 132 16.43 6.68 3.83
C THR A 132 17.68 6.97 3.00
N ASP A 133 18.68 7.59 3.62
CA ASP A 133 20.07 7.62 3.12
C ASP A 133 20.63 6.17 3.02
N SER A 134 19.72 5.24 2.84
CA SER A 134 20.01 3.83 2.71
C SER A 134 20.61 3.56 1.33
N ILE A 135 21.69 2.83 1.34
CA ILE A 135 22.36 2.28 0.15
C ILE A 135 21.37 1.54 -0.77
N LEU A 136 20.20 1.11 -0.23
CA LEU A 136 19.15 0.37 -0.93
C LEU A 136 18.09 1.26 -1.58
N SER A 137 18.06 2.56 -1.29
CA SER A 137 17.05 3.47 -1.84
C SER A 137 17.05 3.45 -3.37
N GLY A 138 15.89 3.17 -3.96
CA GLY A 138 15.69 3.06 -5.41
C GLY A 138 16.34 1.83 -6.07
N LYS A 139 17.00 0.94 -5.32
CA LYS A 139 17.67 -0.25 -5.87
C LYS A 139 16.68 -1.39 -6.10
N ARG A 140 16.81 -2.07 -7.23
CA ARG A 140 16.04 -3.29 -7.56
C ARG A 140 16.86 -4.52 -7.18
N ILE A 141 16.27 -5.38 -6.36
CA ILE A 141 16.94 -6.50 -5.70
C ILE A 141 16.20 -7.79 -6.01
N VAL A 142 16.94 -8.83 -6.37
CA VAL A 142 16.40 -10.19 -6.54
C VAL A 142 16.96 -11.06 -5.42
N ILE A 143 16.14 -11.91 -4.83
CA ILE A 143 16.55 -12.90 -3.82
C ILE A 143 16.44 -14.29 -4.41
N THR A 144 17.50 -15.09 -4.29
CA THR A 144 17.56 -16.49 -4.73
C THR A 144 18.15 -17.38 -3.64
N GLY A 145 17.64 -18.60 -3.52
CA GLY A 145 18.01 -19.52 -2.44
C GLY A 145 17.22 -19.28 -1.16
N THR A 146 17.54 -20.02 -0.12
CA THR A 146 16.95 -19.91 1.22
C THR A 146 17.84 -19.04 2.09
N LEU A 147 17.31 -18.02 2.75
CA LEU A 147 18.04 -17.22 3.72
C LEU A 147 18.05 -17.97 5.06
N GLU A 148 19.19 -17.96 5.76
CA GLU A 148 19.36 -18.66 7.03
C GLU A 148 18.74 -17.89 8.20
N SER A 149 18.86 -16.57 8.19
CA SER A 149 18.54 -15.72 9.34
C SER A 149 17.13 -15.15 9.32
N MET A 150 16.46 -15.17 8.17
CA MET A 150 15.09 -14.64 8.04
C MET A 150 14.34 -15.25 6.85
N SER A 151 13.02 -15.19 6.89
CA SER A 151 12.20 -15.59 5.76
C SER A 151 12.35 -14.60 4.59
N ARG A 152 12.09 -15.09 3.36
CA ARG A 152 12.07 -14.22 2.18
C ARG A 152 11.05 -13.07 2.30
N ALA A 153 9.94 -13.30 3.00
CA ALA A 153 8.92 -12.27 3.23
C ALA A 153 9.44 -11.17 4.17
N GLU A 154 10.14 -11.54 5.24
CA GLU A 154 10.77 -10.59 6.16
C GLU A 154 11.90 -9.80 5.50
N ALA A 155 12.74 -10.48 4.71
CA ALA A 155 13.79 -9.81 3.93
C ALA A 155 13.18 -8.79 2.96
N LYS A 156 12.09 -9.15 2.29
CA LYS A 156 11.36 -8.24 1.40
C LYS A 156 10.87 -7.01 2.15
N VAL A 157 10.19 -7.18 3.28
CA VAL A 157 9.67 -6.07 4.10
C VAL A 157 10.80 -5.14 4.55
N ARG A 158 11.93 -5.68 5.01
CA ARG A 158 13.09 -4.88 5.44
C ARG A 158 13.74 -4.11 4.30
N ILE A 159 13.92 -4.74 3.14
CA ILE A 159 14.47 -4.07 1.96
C ILE A 159 13.54 -2.94 1.49
N GLU A 160 12.23 -3.20 1.46
CA GLU A 160 11.23 -2.22 1.04
C GLU A 160 11.09 -1.07 2.04
N SER A 161 11.25 -1.31 3.35
CA SER A 161 11.30 -0.25 4.38
C SER A 161 12.51 0.68 4.24
N LEU A 162 13.59 0.22 3.60
CA LEU A 162 14.78 1.00 3.29
C LEU A 162 14.78 1.59 1.87
N GLY A 163 13.59 1.64 1.23
CA GLY A 163 13.42 2.24 -0.10
C GLY A 163 13.88 1.37 -1.27
N GLY A 164 14.29 0.10 -1.01
CA GLY A 164 14.61 -0.87 -2.04
C GLY A 164 13.35 -1.54 -2.63
N LYS A 165 13.44 -2.13 -3.82
CA LYS A 165 12.35 -2.85 -4.47
C LYS A 165 12.74 -4.30 -4.74
N VAL A 166 12.04 -5.25 -4.12
CA VAL A 166 12.29 -6.68 -4.37
C VAL A 166 11.48 -7.14 -5.58
N VAL A 167 12.20 -7.67 -6.58
CA VAL A 167 11.63 -8.19 -7.84
C VAL A 167 11.89 -9.68 -8.00
N SER A 168 11.05 -10.36 -8.76
CA SER A 168 11.11 -11.82 -8.94
C SER A 168 12.12 -12.28 -9.99
N SER A 169 12.39 -11.42 -10.98
CA SER A 169 13.23 -11.75 -12.13
C SER A 169 14.37 -10.75 -12.31
N ILE A 170 15.51 -11.25 -12.83
CA ILE A 170 16.68 -10.43 -13.12
C ILE A 170 16.52 -9.77 -14.48
N SER A 171 16.81 -8.47 -14.54
CA SER A 171 16.82 -7.63 -15.73
C SER A 171 18.02 -6.67 -15.71
N LYS A 172 18.26 -5.94 -16.80
CA LYS A 172 19.32 -4.92 -16.88
C LYS A 172 19.20 -3.83 -15.79
N ASN A 173 17.99 -3.64 -15.25
CA ASN A 173 17.72 -2.66 -14.19
C ASN A 173 17.83 -3.25 -12.78
N THR A 174 18.30 -4.49 -12.63
CA THR A 174 18.54 -5.13 -11.34
C THR A 174 19.89 -4.70 -10.80
N ASN A 175 19.96 -4.21 -9.57
CA ASN A 175 21.20 -3.72 -8.96
C ASN A 175 21.92 -4.81 -8.16
N TYR A 176 21.15 -5.65 -7.45
CA TYR A 176 21.71 -6.68 -6.60
C TYR A 176 20.97 -8.02 -6.75
N LEU A 177 21.74 -9.11 -6.76
CA LEU A 177 21.23 -10.48 -6.56
C LEU A 177 21.70 -10.97 -5.20
N ILE A 178 20.76 -11.17 -4.26
CA ILE A 178 21.04 -11.74 -2.95
C ILE A 178 20.98 -13.25 -3.06
N THR A 179 22.05 -13.92 -2.64
CA THR A 179 22.15 -15.38 -2.63
C THR A 179 22.13 -15.92 -1.21
N GLY A 180 21.14 -16.78 -0.94
CA GLY A 180 21.10 -17.63 0.26
C GLY A 180 21.64 -19.02 -0.02
N GLU A 181 21.28 -20.01 0.81
CA GLU A 181 21.62 -21.41 0.59
C GLU A 181 20.91 -21.96 -0.67
N LYS A 182 21.62 -22.82 -1.42
CA LYS A 182 21.13 -23.48 -2.64
C LYS A 182 20.51 -22.50 -3.65
N PRO A 183 21.23 -21.48 -4.09
CA PRO A 183 20.74 -20.54 -5.06
C PRO A 183 20.48 -21.21 -6.41
N THR A 184 19.54 -20.69 -7.19
CA THR A 184 19.23 -21.23 -8.53
C THR A 184 20.31 -20.80 -9.52
N ASN A 185 21.03 -21.76 -10.12
CA ASN A 185 22.12 -21.51 -11.06
C ASN A 185 21.69 -20.62 -12.22
N SER A 186 20.50 -20.82 -12.80
CA SER A 186 20.02 -19.99 -13.91
C SER A 186 19.88 -18.50 -13.54
N LYS A 187 19.64 -18.17 -12.26
CA LYS A 187 19.64 -16.77 -11.80
C LYS A 187 21.05 -16.22 -11.64
N ILE A 188 21.99 -17.05 -11.17
CA ILE A 188 23.41 -16.67 -11.05
C ILE A 188 23.97 -16.38 -12.43
N ASP A 189 23.75 -17.29 -13.41
CA ASP A 189 24.24 -17.15 -14.78
C ASP A 189 23.67 -15.89 -15.44
N LYS A 190 22.37 -15.64 -15.21
CA LYS A 190 21.72 -14.44 -15.73
C LYS A 190 22.23 -13.15 -15.07
N ALA A 191 22.53 -13.18 -13.78
CA ALA A 191 23.14 -12.06 -13.09
C ALA A 191 24.55 -11.75 -13.62
N ASN A 192 25.35 -12.78 -13.82
CA ASN A 192 26.70 -12.64 -14.42
C ASN A 192 26.64 -12.09 -15.85
N SER A 193 25.69 -12.58 -16.67
CA SER A 193 25.53 -12.12 -18.06
C SER A 193 25.06 -10.66 -18.17
N LEU A 194 24.41 -10.14 -17.13
CA LEU A 194 23.90 -8.76 -17.08
C LEU A 194 24.71 -7.86 -16.14
N GLU A 195 25.89 -8.35 -15.68
CA GLU A 195 26.79 -7.62 -14.77
C GLU A 195 26.10 -7.15 -13.47
N VAL A 196 25.08 -7.91 -13.00
CA VAL A 196 24.39 -7.62 -11.75
C VAL A 196 25.26 -8.02 -10.57
N LYS A 197 25.44 -7.14 -9.62
CA LYS A 197 26.26 -7.42 -8.43
C LYS A 197 25.62 -8.50 -7.57
N ILE A 198 26.33 -9.62 -7.38
CA ILE A 198 25.92 -10.73 -6.53
C ILE A 198 26.45 -10.47 -5.12
N ILE A 199 25.57 -10.54 -4.12
CA ILE A 199 25.91 -10.38 -2.70
C ILE A 199 25.35 -11.54 -1.90
N ASN A 200 26.04 -11.91 -0.83
CA ASN A 200 25.59 -12.93 0.10
C ASN A 200 24.68 -12.35 1.20
N GLU A 201 24.08 -13.22 2.01
CA GLU A 201 23.19 -12.80 3.11
C GLU A 201 23.90 -11.92 4.14
N LYS A 202 25.19 -12.17 4.44
CA LYS A 202 25.97 -11.35 5.39
C LYS A 202 26.21 -9.93 4.88
N GLU A 203 26.45 -9.80 3.58
CA GLU A 203 26.61 -8.49 2.93
C GLU A 203 25.28 -7.75 2.88
N MET A 204 24.17 -8.47 2.62
CA MET A 204 22.83 -7.89 2.72
C MET A 204 22.57 -7.31 4.11
N PHE A 205 22.90 -8.05 5.18
CA PHE A 205 22.72 -7.55 6.55
C PHE A 205 23.49 -6.26 6.83
N LYS A 206 24.71 -6.13 6.31
CA LYS A 206 25.47 -4.89 6.44
C LYS A 206 24.81 -3.70 5.72
N MET A 207 24.03 -3.96 4.69
CA MET A 207 23.31 -2.94 3.94
C MET A 207 21.95 -2.61 4.58
N LEU A 208 21.45 -3.46 5.48
CA LEU A 208 20.20 -3.29 6.23
C LEU A 208 20.40 -2.56 7.58
N GLN A 209 21.63 -2.31 7.99
CA GLN A 209 22.02 -1.54 9.17
C GLN A 209 22.18 -0.06 8.81
#